data_2a2c85d761fdab8a2a9f43402c7542b0
#
_entry.id   2a2c85d761fdab8a2a9f43402c7542b0
#
_cell.length_a   1.000
_cell.length_b   1.000
_cell.length_c   1.000
_cell.angle_alpha   90.00
_cell.angle_beta   90.00
_cell.angle_gamma   90.00
#
_symmetry.space_group_name_H-M   'P 1'
#
loop_
_entity.id
_entity.type
_entity.pdbx_description
1 polymer ?
#
loop_
_entity_poly.entity_id
_entity_poly.type
_entity_poly.pdbx_seq_one_letter_code
_entity_poly.pdbx_strand_id
1 'polypeptide(L)'
;MKGVVVAGTASGVGKTVATLALCRALQRLGHEVQPAKAGPDFIDPSHHSVVCGRPSRTLDPWLQGRDGMRRNYARGEGDVCVVEGMMGLYDGDTSTAAVAAGLDLPVLLVVDASAGMESVAATALGFRAYARESPHDVDVVGVVAARAHGGRHEAGIRDALPDGLAYLGRTPPRDDLTIPERHLGLHLGPEAPLPDEALGTAADCLAVDRVLDAAREPSWLSNEAATPDGPADVTDPTDATVAVARDDAFCFVYPATLERLGERATVVTFSPVADDTLPPCDGVYLPGGYPERFAADLDSGGTLDQIADAAADGVPVWGECGGLMALSETLTVDGIGHRMAGVLPARVRMTDGLAALDHVELVAERETLTARRDETRRGHEFHHSTADVASDARFAFDVARGRGIDGHDGLVAYETLGTYAHLHAESGAVDRFLDAVTSD
;
A
#
# COMPACT_ATOMS: atom_id res chain seq x y z
N MET A 1 -8.43 -8.81 -17.62
CA MET A 1 -9.32 -8.05 -16.69
C MET A 1 -9.40 -6.61 -17.15
N LYS A 2 -10.62 -6.07 -17.33
CA LYS A 2 -10.84 -4.64 -17.58
C LYS A 2 -10.51 -3.82 -16.35
N GLY A 3 -10.16 -2.52 -16.53
CA GLY A 3 -9.90 -1.67 -15.38
C GLY A 3 -10.20 -0.20 -15.64
N VAL A 4 -10.27 0.54 -14.54
CA VAL A 4 -10.43 2.00 -14.49
C VAL A 4 -9.59 2.57 -13.34
N VAL A 5 -9.16 3.82 -13.46
CA VAL A 5 -8.46 4.55 -12.39
C VAL A 5 -9.37 5.64 -11.85
N VAL A 6 -9.65 5.64 -10.56
CA VAL A 6 -10.41 6.68 -9.86
C VAL A 6 -9.43 7.71 -9.30
N ALA A 7 -9.24 8.80 -10.02
CA ALA A 7 -8.30 9.87 -9.65
C ALA A 7 -9.01 11.08 -9.06
N GLY A 8 -8.33 11.88 -8.27
CA GLY A 8 -8.87 13.11 -7.70
C GLY A 8 -8.24 14.38 -8.27
N THR A 9 -8.88 15.50 -8.07
CA THR A 9 -8.29 16.82 -8.36
C THR A 9 -7.31 17.27 -7.29
N ALA A 10 -7.37 16.69 -6.08
CA ALA A 10 -6.46 16.92 -4.96
C ALA A 10 -6.61 15.81 -3.91
N SER A 11 -5.82 15.85 -2.83
CA SER A 11 -6.08 15.07 -1.62
C SER A 11 -7.40 15.51 -0.96
N GLY A 12 -8.11 14.58 -0.29
CA GLY A 12 -9.35 14.88 0.45
C GLY A 12 -10.59 15.16 -0.39
N VAL A 13 -10.55 15.05 -1.72
CA VAL A 13 -11.73 15.29 -2.59
C VAL A 13 -12.78 14.17 -2.54
N GLY A 14 -12.53 13.06 -1.81
CA GLY A 14 -13.46 11.94 -1.66
C GLY A 14 -13.22 10.78 -2.61
N LYS A 15 -11.97 10.58 -3.08
CA LYS A 15 -11.58 9.43 -3.91
C LYS A 15 -11.94 8.08 -3.29
N THR A 16 -11.55 7.88 -2.03
CA THR A 16 -11.77 6.63 -1.32
C THR A 16 -13.25 6.28 -1.24
N VAL A 17 -14.10 7.24 -0.86
CA VAL A 17 -15.56 7.05 -0.83
C VAL A 17 -16.11 6.74 -2.23
N ALA A 18 -15.65 7.45 -3.27
CA ALA A 18 -16.08 7.21 -4.65
C ALA A 18 -15.65 5.81 -5.14
N THR A 19 -14.42 5.39 -4.80
CA THR A 19 -13.88 4.07 -5.12
C THR A 19 -14.69 2.96 -4.44
N LEU A 20 -14.92 3.08 -3.13
CA LEU A 20 -15.68 2.09 -2.36
C LEU A 20 -17.13 2.00 -2.82
N ALA A 21 -17.76 3.16 -3.12
CA ALA A 21 -19.11 3.20 -3.69
C ALA A 21 -19.17 2.53 -5.07
N LEU A 22 -18.16 2.74 -5.92
CA LEU A 22 -18.05 2.10 -7.23
C LEU A 22 -17.87 0.59 -7.09
N CYS A 23 -16.98 0.13 -6.21
CA CYS A 23 -16.81 -1.29 -5.92
C CYS A 23 -18.12 -1.93 -5.47
N ARG A 24 -18.84 -1.31 -4.53
CA ARG A 24 -20.15 -1.78 -4.06
C ARG A 24 -21.19 -1.82 -5.18
N ALA A 25 -21.22 -0.81 -6.05
CA ALA A 25 -22.15 -0.74 -7.17
C ALA A 25 -21.90 -1.86 -8.20
N LEU A 26 -20.63 -2.12 -8.54
CA LEU A 26 -20.23 -3.22 -9.43
C LEU A 26 -20.59 -4.58 -8.84
N GLN A 27 -20.33 -4.80 -7.54
CA GLN A 27 -20.70 -6.04 -6.84
C GLN A 27 -22.20 -6.31 -6.86
N ARG A 28 -23.04 -5.26 -6.70
CA ARG A 28 -24.51 -5.39 -6.80
C ARG A 28 -25.01 -5.81 -8.18
N LEU A 29 -24.24 -5.53 -9.22
CA LEU A 29 -24.50 -6.03 -10.58
C LEU A 29 -23.92 -7.42 -10.84
N GLY A 30 -23.28 -8.03 -9.83
CA GLY A 30 -22.75 -9.39 -9.92
C GLY A 30 -21.31 -9.48 -10.42
N HIS A 31 -20.60 -8.34 -10.53
CA HIS A 31 -19.19 -8.34 -10.91
C HIS A 31 -18.26 -8.68 -9.74
N GLU A 32 -17.25 -9.47 -10.02
CA GLU A 32 -16.12 -9.67 -9.13
C GLU A 32 -15.12 -8.52 -9.28
N VAL A 33 -14.99 -7.71 -8.22
CA VAL A 33 -14.15 -6.49 -8.26
C VAL A 33 -12.78 -6.78 -7.66
N GLN A 34 -11.72 -6.52 -8.42
CA GLN A 34 -10.36 -6.44 -7.92
C GLN A 34 -10.06 -4.98 -7.53
N PRO A 35 -9.94 -4.67 -6.24
CA PRO A 35 -9.51 -3.34 -5.82
C PRO A 35 -7.99 -3.22 -5.96
N ALA A 36 -7.53 -2.00 -6.25
CA ALA A 36 -6.12 -1.65 -6.25
C ALA A 36 -5.91 -0.20 -5.79
N LYS A 37 -4.71 0.08 -5.32
CA LYS A 37 -4.27 1.41 -4.89
C LYS A 37 -3.03 1.83 -5.67
N ALA A 38 -3.06 3.01 -6.26
CA ALA A 38 -1.86 3.66 -6.77
C ALA A 38 -1.05 4.23 -5.60
N GLY A 39 0.26 3.93 -5.59
CA GLY A 39 1.17 4.36 -4.53
C GLY A 39 1.24 3.43 -3.32
N PRO A 40 2.22 3.69 -2.44
CA PRO A 40 2.55 2.85 -1.29
C PRO A 40 1.67 3.20 -0.07
N ASP A 41 0.45 2.74 -0.06
CA ASP A 41 -0.53 2.99 0.99
C ASP A 41 -1.02 1.67 1.59
N PHE A 42 -1.26 1.63 2.89
CA PHE A 42 -1.81 0.49 3.61
C PHE A 42 -3.20 0.76 4.17
N ILE A 43 -3.60 2.04 4.29
CA ILE A 43 -4.86 2.46 4.92
C ILE A 43 -6.03 2.30 3.94
N ASP A 44 -6.00 3.01 2.81
CA ASP A 44 -7.05 2.89 1.79
C ASP A 44 -7.22 1.44 1.30
N PRO A 45 -6.14 0.65 1.05
CA PRO A 45 -6.22 -0.77 0.75
C PRO A 45 -6.97 -1.61 1.78
N SER A 46 -6.91 -1.25 3.06
CA SER A 46 -7.65 -1.96 4.12
C SER A 46 -9.17 -1.77 3.98
N HIS A 47 -9.63 -0.56 3.63
CA HIS A 47 -11.04 -0.28 3.33
C HIS A 47 -11.49 -0.98 2.05
N HIS A 48 -10.64 -0.99 1.01
CA HIS A 48 -10.89 -1.72 -0.23
C HIS A 48 -11.14 -3.20 0.07
N SER A 49 -10.28 -3.80 0.89
CA SER A 49 -10.35 -5.22 1.22
C SER A 49 -11.62 -5.58 1.98
N VAL A 50 -12.07 -4.72 2.91
CA VAL A 50 -13.34 -4.89 3.65
C VAL A 50 -14.53 -4.86 2.70
N VAL A 51 -14.58 -3.92 1.76
CA VAL A 51 -15.71 -3.77 0.83
C VAL A 51 -15.71 -4.86 -0.24
N CYS A 52 -14.54 -5.18 -0.80
CA CYS A 52 -14.46 -6.11 -1.94
C CYS A 52 -14.32 -7.58 -1.52
N GLY A 53 -13.99 -7.87 -0.25
CA GLY A 53 -13.78 -9.24 0.24
C GLY A 53 -12.52 -9.90 -0.31
N ARG A 54 -11.59 -9.12 -0.88
CA ARG A 54 -10.31 -9.58 -1.38
C ARG A 54 -9.21 -8.52 -1.19
N PRO A 55 -7.93 -8.91 -1.13
CA PRO A 55 -6.81 -7.98 -0.94
C PRO A 55 -6.74 -6.94 -2.05
N SER A 56 -6.43 -5.69 -1.68
CA SER A 56 -6.18 -4.60 -2.62
C SER A 56 -4.74 -4.65 -3.15
N ARG A 57 -4.55 -4.56 -4.46
CA ARG A 57 -3.23 -4.54 -5.11
C ARG A 57 -2.56 -3.18 -4.94
N THR A 58 -1.28 -3.16 -4.56
CA THR A 58 -0.46 -1.94 -4.60
C THR A 58 0.15 -1.79 -5.98
N LEU A 59 -0.09 -0.65 -6.63
CA LEU A 59 0.38 -0.38 -7.98
C LEU A 59 1.24 0.90 -7.97
N ASP A 60 2.54 0.73 -7.96
CA ASP A 60 3.50 1.83 -7.87
C ASP A 60 4.72 1.57 -8.76
N PRO A 61 4.96 2.40 -9.80
CA PRO A 61 6.09 2.19 -10.70
C PRO A 61 7.46 2.47 -10.06
N TRP A 62 7.52 3.18 -8.92
CA TRP A 62 8.77 3.34 -8.18
C TRP A 62 9.17 2.06 -7.46
N LEU A 63 8.24 1.47 -6.71
CA LEU A 63 8.49 0.26 -5.93
C LEU A 63 8.74 -0.97 -6.81
N GLN A 64 8.06 -1.06 -7.92
CA GLN A 64 7.91 -2.27 -8.72
C GLN A 64 8.59 -2.20 -10.09
N GLY A 65 8.96 -0.99 -10.52
CA GLY A 65 9.19 -0.74 -11.94
C GLY A 65 7.88 -0.87 -12.75
N ARG A 66 7.90 -0.43 -14.01
CA ARG A 66 6.71 -0.51 -14.88
C ARG A 66 6.24 -1.94 -15.09
N ASP A 67 7.17 -2.85 -15.31
CA ASP A 67 6.85 -4.25 -15.62
C ASP A 67 6.38 -5.01 -14.39
N GLY A 68 6.98 -4.78 -13.21
CA GLY A 68 6.51 -5.33 -11.94
C GLY A 68 5.10 -4.84 -11.58
N MET A 69 4.81 -3.55 -11.79
CA MET A 69 3.46 -3.01 -11.61
C MET A 69 2.44 -3.70 -12.54
N ARG A 70 2.80 -3.97 -13.79
CA ARG A 70 1.95 -4.71 -14.74
C ARG A 70 1.75 -6.16 -14.33
N ARG A 71 2.81 -6.85 -13.89
CA ARG A 71 2.68 -8.21 -13.34
C ARG A 71 1.74 -8.24 -12.14
N ASN A 72 1.90 -7.30 -11.21
CA ASN A 72 1.05 -7.23 -10.03
C ASN A 72 -0.43 -6.93 -10.39
N TYR A 73 -0.68 -6.07 -11.39
CA TYR A 73 -2.02 -5.89 -11.95
C TYR A 73 -2.57 -7.18 -12.57
N ALA A 74 -1.77 -7.89 -13.35
CA ALA A 74 -2.17 -9.12 -14.04
C ALA A 74 -2.47 -10.28 -13.06
N ARG A 75 -1.85 -10.30 -11.88
CA ARG A 75 -2.15 -11.24 -10.78
C ARG A 75 -3.50 -10.96 -10.10
N GLY A 76 -4.14 -9.84 -10.39
CA GLY A 76 -5.46 -9.54 -9.85
C GLY A 76 -6.52 -10.51 -10.39
N GLU A 77 -7.44 -10.88 -9.51
CA GLU A 77 -8.53 -11.79 -9.80
C GLU A 77 -9.86 -11.02 -9.83
N GLY A 78 -10.66 -11.21 -10.87
CA GLY A 78 -11.96 -10.58 -11.01
C GLY A 78 -12.27 -10.13 -12.43
N ASP A 79 -13.48 -9.58 -12.62
CA ASP A 79 -13.96 -9.09 -13.92
C ASP A 79 -13.47 -7.68 -14.19
N VAL A 80 -13.44 -6.85 -13.14
CA VAL A 80 -13.13 -5.42 -13.22
C VAL A 80 -12.14 -5.02 -12.13
N CYS A 81 -11.06 -4.34 -12.51
CA CYS A 81 -10.14 -3.71 -11.57
C CYS A 81 -10.52 -2.24 -11.36
N VAL A 82 -10.66 -1.84 -10.10
CA VAL A 82 -10.84 -0.44 -9.71
C VAL A 82 -9.60 0.02 -8.97
N VAL A 83 -8.82 0.90 -9.61
CA VAL A 83 -7.57 1.44 -9.05
C VAL A 83 -7.86 2.80 -8.42
N GLU A 84 -7.73 2.93 -7.10
CA GLU A 84 -7.77 4.22 -6.43
C GLU A 84 -6.46 4.97 -6.60
N GLY A 85 -6.52 6.21 -7.06
CA GLY A 85 -5.39 7.12 -7.17
C GLY A 85 -4.95 7.71 -5.84
N MET A 86 -3.73 8.21 -5.80
CA MET A 86 -3.19 8.98 -4.68
C MET A 86 -3.19 10.48 -5.00
N MET A 87 -3.21 11.34 -3.98
CA MET A 87 -3.13 12.80 -4.11
C MET A 87 -4.05 13.37 -5.21
N GLY A 88 -3.63 14.37 -5.95
CA GLY A 88 -4.21 14.78 -7.22
C GLY A 88 -3.67 13.95 -8.39
N LEU A 89 -4.41 13.90 -9.50
CA LEU A 89 -4.09 13.09 -10.69
C LEU A 89 -2.64 13.26 -11.16
N TYR A 90 -2.11 14.48 -11.12
CA TYR A 90 -0.79 14.82 -11.66
C TYR A 90 0.27 15.09 -10.58
N ASP A 91 -0.09 14.96 -9.30
CA ASP A 91 0.78 15.29 -8.19
C ASP A 91 1.76 14.15 -7.86
N GLY A 92 2.98 14.51 -7.51
CA GLY A 92 4.05 13.59 -7.08
C GLY A 92 4.89 13.02 -8.22
N ASP A 93 6.05 12.46 -7.84
CA ASP A 93 7.02 11.89 -8.79
C ASP A 93 6.48 10.63 -9.49
N THR A 94 5.71 9.83 -8.77
CA THR A 94 4.99 8.65 -9.28
C THR A 94 3.49 8.90 -9.21
N SER A 95 3.04 9.93 -9.95
CA SER A 95 1.65 10.38 -9.91
C SER A 95 0.63 9.30 -10.32
N THR A 96 -0.64 9.52 -9.94
CA THR A 96 -1.74 8.68 -10.44
C THR A 96 -1.77 8.63 -11.97
N ALA A 97 -1.36 9.72 -12.66
CA ALA A 97 -1.23 9.78 -14.11
C ALA A 97 -0.15 8.80 -14.62
N ALA A 98 0.98 8.68 -13.92
CA ALA A 98 2.03 7.71 -14.27
C ALA A 98 1.52 6.26 -14.17
N VAL A 99 0.75 5.96 -13.13
CA VAL A 99 0.12 4.64 -12.94
C VAL A 99 -0.91 4.36 -14.05
N ALA A 100 -1.82 5.30 -14.32
CA ALA A 100 -2.85 5.16 -15.35
C ALA A 100 -2.24 4.94 -16.74
N ALA A 101 -1.24 5.74 -17.13
CA ALA A 101 -0.52 5.60 -18.39
C ALA A 101 0.31 4.30 -18.44
N GLY A 102 0.97 3.93 -17.33
CA GLY A 102 1.75 2.70 -17.22
C GLY A 102 0.91 1.44 -17.42
N LEU A 103 -0.34 1.48 -16.97
CA LEU A 103 -1.32 0.40 -17.10
C LEU A 103 -2.20 0.51 -18.34
N ASP A 104 -2.17 1.64 -19.06
CA ASP A 104 -3.07 1.92 -20.19
C ASP A 104 -4.56 1.86 -19.77
N LEU A 105 -4.90 2.50 -18.65
CA LEU A 105 -6.25 2.52 -18.10
C LEU A 105 -6.89 3.92 -18.19
N PRO A 106 -8.21 4.01 -18.46
CA PRO A 106 -8.96 5.26 -18.46
C PRO A 106 -9.11 5.81 -17.04
N VAL A 107 -9.18 7.13 -16.94
CA VAL A 107 -9.28 7.87 -15.68
C VAL A 107 -10.70 8.40 -15.48
N LEU A 108 -11.32 8.07 -14.33
CA LEU A 108 -12.53 8.65 -13.78
C LEU A 108 -12.10 9.75 -12.81
N LEU A 109 -12.42 11.01 -13.10
CA LEU A 109 -11.98 12.14 -12.28
C LEU A 109 -13.01 12.46 -11.19
N VAL A 110 -12.61 12.35 -9.94
CA VAL A 110 -13.40 12.78 -8.78
C VAL A 110 -13.15 14.27 -8.55
N VAL A 111 -14.22 15.06 -8.62
CA VAL A 111 -14.19 16.51 -8.43
C VAL A 111 -15.09 16.88 -7.26
N ASP A 112 -14.59 17.67 -6.32
CA ASP A 112 -15.41 18.18 -5.22
C ASP A 112 -16.50 19.12 -5.79
N ALA A 113 -17.73 18.77 -5.54
CA ALA A 113 -18.91 19.51 -5.98
C ALA A 113 -19.73 20.09 -4.82
N SER A 114 -19.17 20.11 -3.60
CA SER A 114 -19.90 20.58 -2.40
C SER A 114 -20.45 22.00 -2.53
N ALA A 115 -19.74 22.86 -3.26
CA ALA A 115 -20.11 24.28 -3.47
C ALA A 115 -20.07 24.72 -4.94
N GLY A 116 -19.92 23.79 -5.89
CA GLY A 116 -19.78 24.08 -7.32
C GLY A 116 -20.83 23.38 -8.17
N MET A 117 -21.17 23.94 -9.30
CA MET A 117 -22.04 23.35 -10.32
C MET A 117 -21.34 23.40 -11.68
N GLU A 118 -21.43 24.51 -12.42
CA GLU A 118 -20.73 24.69 -13.70
C GLU A 118 -19.18 24.70 -13.52
N SER A 119 -18.69 25.16 -12.39
CA SER A 119 -17.25 25.14 -12.05
C SER A 119 -16.65 23.74 -11.98
N VAL A 120 -17.46 22.71 -11.69
CA VAL A 120 -17.03 21.28 -11.73
C VAL A 120 -16.61 20.93 -13.15
N ALA A 121 -17.39 21.34 -14.16
CA ALA A 121 -17.08 21.11 -15.57
C ALA A 121 -15.81 21.85 -16.01
N ALA A 122 -15.61 23.07 -15.55
CA ALA A 122 -14.40 23.86 -15.84
C ALA A 122 -13.15 23.19 -15.25
N THR A 123 -13.23 22.70 -14.02
CA THR A 123 -12.15 21.95 -13.36
C THR A 123 -11.84 20.68 -14.14
N ALA A 124 -12.84 19.87 -14.46
CA ALA A 124 -12.65 18.62 -15.18
C ALA A 124 -12.06 18.83 -16.59
N LEU A 125 -12.51 19.88 -17.30
CA LEU A 125 -11.96 20.27 -18.59
C LEU A 125 -10.47 20.65 -18.48
N GLY A 126 -10.11 21.39 -17.42
CA GLY A 126 -8.73 21.76 -17.14
C GLY A 126 -7.84 20.56 -16.95
N PHE A 127 -8.27 19.59 -16.13
CA PHE A 127 -7.53 18.33 -15.92
C PHE A 127 -7.39 17.51 -17.21
N ARG A 128 -8.45 17.39 -18.00
CA ARG A 128 -8.39 16.71 -19.31
C ARG A 128 -7.46 17.43 -20.29
N ALA A 129 -7.50 18.75 -20.32
CA ALA A 129 -6.65 19.53 -21.22
C ALA A 129 -5.17 19.44 -20.82
N TYR A 130 -4.88 19.43 -19.51
CA TYR A 130 -3.53 19.31 -18.98
C TYR A 130 -2.87 17.95 -19.27
N ALA A 131 -3.65 16.90 -19.56
CA ALA A 131 -3.11 15.62 -20.00
C ALA A 131 -2.15 15.73 -21.20
N ARG A 132 -2.35 16.72 -22.08
CA ARG A 132 -1.49 16.98 -23.25
C ARG A 132 -0.16 17.62 -22.89
N GLU A 133 -0.08 18.29 -21.76
CA GLU A 133 1.13 18.95 -21.22
C GLU A 133 1.87 18.03 -20.24
N SER A 134 1.18 17.00 -19.72
CA SER A 134 1.73 16.03 -18.80
C SER A 134 2.73 15.10 -19.52
N PRO A 135 3.80 14.63 -18.87
CA PRO A 135 4.68 13.62 -19.44
C PRO A 135 4.00 12.24 -19.62
N HIS A 136 2.79 12.09 -19.09
CA HIS A 136 2.01 10.86 -19.12
C HIS A 136 0.76 11.03 -19.97
N ASP A 137 0.59 10.14 -20.96
CA ASP A 137 -0.63 10.11 -21.78
C ASP A 137 -1.76 9.46 -20.97
N VAL A 138 -2.72 10.27 -20.55
CA VAL A 138 -3.87 9.84 -19.74
C VAL A 138 -5.17 10.23 -20.40
N ASP A 139 -6.12 9.31 -20.38
CA ASP A 139 -7.45 9.47 -20.96
C ASP A 139 -8.48 9.73 -19.84
N VAL A 140 -8.79 11.00 -19.59
CA VAL A 140 -9.84 11.41 -18.64
C VAL A 140 -11.19 11.30 -19.33
N VAL A 141 -11.93 10.21 -19.04
CA VAL A 141 -13.16 9.83 -19.74
C VAL A 141 -14.45 10.37 -19.11
N GLY A 142 -14.41 10.74 -17.83
CA GLY A 142 -15.61 11.23 -17.17
C GLY A 142 -15.36 11.72 -15.75
N VAL A 143 -16.45 12.19 -15.13
CA VAL A 143 -16.45 12.86 -13.82
C VAL A 143 -17.39 12.18 -12.86
N VAL A 144 -16.90 11.93 -11.64
CA VAL A 144 -17.70 11.63 -10.44
C VAL A 144 -17.74 12.90 -9.59
N ALA A 145 -18.95 13.44 -9.36
CA ALA A 145 -19.14 14.64 -8.55
C ALA A 145 -19.19 14.26 -7.05
N ALA A 146 -18.11 14.50 -6.33
CA ALA A 146 -18.05 14.21 -4.90
C ALA A 146 -18.82 15.23 -4.07
N ARG A 147 -19.48 14.77 -3.00
CA ARG A 147 -20.27 15.61 -2.08
C ARG A 147 -21.36 16.44 -2.78
N ALA A 148 -21.90 15.93 -3.88
CA ALA A 148 -22.92 16.62 -4.66
C ALA A 148 -24.33 16.29 -4.17
N HIS A 149 -25.19 17.32 -4.07
CA HIS A 149 -26.62 17.12 -3.86
C HIS A 149 -27.30 16.63 -5.15
N GLY A 150 -28.39 15.89 -5.01
CA GLY A 150 -29.20 15.45 -6.14
C GLY A 150 -30.09 16.58 -6.74
N GLY A 151 -30.95 16.19 -7.67
CA GLY A 151 -31.95 17.07 -8.28
C GLY A 151 -31.32 18.16 -9.14
N ARG A 152 -31.68 19.45 -8.87
CA ARG A 152 -31.20 20.57 -9.68
C ARG A 152 -29.70 20.75 -9.70
N HIS A 153 -29.01 20.45 -8.55
CA HIS A 153 -27.56 20.55 -8.46
C HIS A 153 -26.89 19.54 -9.37
N GLU A 154 -27.30 18.27 -9.27
CA GLU A 154 -26.80 17.19 -10.12
C GLU A 154 -27.07 17.44 -11.61
N ALA A 155 -28.30 17.91 -11.95
CA ALA A 155 -28.64 18.26 -13.33
C ALA A 155 -27.75 19.37 -13.90
N GLY A 156 -27.51 20.43 -13.12
CA GLY A 156 -26.62 21.51 -13.52
C GLY A 156 -25.17 21.09 -13.73
N ILE A 157 -24.63 20.20 -12.89
CA ILE A 157 -23.29 19.63 -13.10
C ILE A 157 -23.25 18.84 -14.41
N ARG A 158 -24.21 17.94 -14.60
CA ARG A 158 -24.29 17.09 -15.80
C ARG A 158 -24.43 17.89 -17.09
N ASP A 159 -25.31 18.88 -17.09
CA ASP A 159 -25.62 19.71 -18.26
C ASP A 159 -24.45 20.64 -18.63
N ALA A 160 -23.57 20.96 -17.66
CA ALA A 160 -22.40 21.82 -17.89
C ALA A 160 -21.18 21.01 -18.44
N LEU A 161 -21.16 19.69 -18.33
CA LEU A 161 -20.03 18.91 -18.82
C LEU A 161 -19.93 18.99 -20.35
N PRO A 162 -18.74 19.27 -20.90
CA PRO A 162 -18.55 19.33 -22.35
C PRO A 162 -18.55 17.92 -22.97
N ASP A 163 -18.78 17.88 -24.28
CA ASP A 163 -18.68 16.63 -25.06
C ASP A 163 -17.37 15.92 -24.80
N GLY A 164 -17.45 14.59 -24.66
CA GLY A 164 -16.31 13.72 -24.40
C GLY A 164 -15.89 13.62 -22.91
N LEU A 165 -16.62 14.28 -21.98
CA LEU A 165 -16.55 14.00 -20.54
C LEU A 165 -17.90 13.45 -20.05
N ALA A 166 -17.93 12.15 -19.74
CA ALA A 166 -19.14 11.53 -19.25
C ALA A 166 -19.47 11.96 -17.81
N TYR A 167 -20.74 12.23 -17.50
CA TYR A 167 -21.19 12.26 -16.11
C TYR A 167 -21.33 10.83 -15.59
N LEU A 168 -20.53 10.46 -14.61
CA LEU A 168 -20.45 9.10 -14.05
C LEU A 168 -21.20 8.96 -12.72
N GLY A 169 -21.92 10.01 -12.33
CA GLY A 169 -22.67 10.01 -11.08
C GLY A 169 -22.04 10.88 -10.00
N ARG A 170 -22.46 10.67 -8.78
CA ARG A 170 -22.05 11.47 -7.62
C ARG A 170 -21.92 10.63 -6.35
N THR A 171 -21.17 11.12 -5.37
CA THR A 171 -21.31 10.71 -3.97
C THR A 171 -22.12 11.78 -3.22
N PRO A 172 -23.11 11.38 -2.40
CA PRO A 172 -23.91 12.35 -1.64
C PRO A 172 -23.10 12.95 -0.48
N PRO A 173 -23.40 14.20 -0.04
CA PRO A 173 -22.81 14.78 1.15
C PRO A 173 -23.45 14.15 2.41
N ARG A 174 -22.82 13.14 2.97
CA ARG A 174 -23.28 12.40 4.14
C ARG A 174 -22.13 12.28 5.14
N ASP A 175 -22.40 12.58 6.41
CA ASP A 175 -21.41 12.52 7.49
C ASP A 175 -20.96 11.07 7.76
N ASP A 176 -21.85 10.09 7.57
CA ASP A 176 -21.59 8.66 7.74
C ASP A 176 -20.76 8.02 6.61
N LEU A 177 -20.41 8.79 5.57
CA LEU A 177 -19.42 8.44 4.54
C LEU A 177 -18.03 9.01 4.85
N THR A 178 -17.81 9.60 6.02
CA THR A 178 -16.51 10.11 6.42
C THR A 178 -15.72 9.01 7.13
N ILE A 179 -14.53 8.73 6.62
CA ILE A 179 -13.58 7.84 7.30
C ILE A 179 -12.96 8.63 8.46
N PRO A 180 -13.08 8.15 9.71
CA PRO A 180 -12.56 8.89 10.86
C PRO A 180 -11.04 9.04 10.81
N GLU A 181 -10.57 10.23 11.19
CA GLU A 181 -9.15 10.50 11.40
C GLU A 181 -8.69 10.01 12.77
N ARG A 182 -7.41 9.65 12.88
CA ARG A 182 -6.75 9.35 14.15
C ARG A 182 -5.40 10.07 14.22
N HIS A 183 -4.71 9.96 15.34
CA HIS A 183 -3.46 10.66 15.60
C HIS A 183 -2.38 10.45 14.52
N LEU A 184 -2.31 9.26 13.93
CA LEU A 184 -1.33 8.91 12.90
C LEU A 184 -2.02 8.46 11.58
N GLY A 185 -2.93 9.28 11.08
CA GLY A 185 -3.64 9.04 9.82
C GLY A 185 -5.13 8.69 9.99
N LEU A 186 -5.67 7.89 9.09
CA LEU A 186 -7.06 7.41 9.14
C LEU A 186 -7.13 6.07 9.87
N HIS A 187 -8.31 5.72 10.37
CA HIS A 187 -8.57 4.36 10.85
C HIS A 187 -8.49 3.34 9.71
N LEU A 188 -8.04 2.13 10.04
CA LEU A 188 -8.08 1.01 9.10
C LEU A 188 -9.51 0.57 8.82
N GLY A 189 -9.75 -0.04 7.65
CA GLY A 189 -11.07 -0.52 7.24
C GLY A 189 -11.75 -1.45 8.26
N PRO A 190 -11.06 -2.45 8.84
CA PRO A 190 -11.64 -3.29 9.90
C PRO A 190 -11.96 -2.54 11.20
N GLU A 191 -11.20 -1.49 11.55
CA GLU A 191 -11.42 -0.68 12.77
C GLU A 191 -12.65 0.25 12.63
N ALA A 192 -12.85 0.81 11.43
CA ALA A 192 -13.92 1.77 11.15
C ALA A 192 -14.53 1.53 9.75
N PRO A 193 -15.26 0.43 9.55
CA PRO A 193 -15.89 0.17 8.27
C PRO A 193 -16.99 1.20 8.00
N LEU A 194 -17.09 1.67 6.74
CA LEU A 194 -18.21 2.51 6.35
C LEU A 194 -19.53 1.72 6.43
N PRO A 195 -20.63 2.36 6.94
CA PRO A 195 -21.92 1.69 7.03
C PRO A 195 -22.43 1.22 5.65
N ASP A 196 -22.85 -0.03 5.56
CA ASP A 196 -23.32 -0.65 4.30
C ASP A 196 -24.48 0.12 3.66
N GLU A 197 -25.39 0.69 4.46
CA GLU A 197 -26.51 1.50 3.97
C GLU A 197 -26.03 2.81 3.35
N ALA A 198 -25.07 3.49 3.99
CA ALA A 198 -24.52 4.74 3.48
C ALA A 198 -23.76 4.50 2.16
N LEU A 199 -22.92 3.46 2.15
CA LEU A 199 -22.16 3.07 0.97
C LEU A 199 -23.10 2.62 -0.16
N GLY A 200 -24.16 1.88 0.17
CA GLY A 200 -25.20 1.48 -0.77
C GLY A 200 -25.91 2.69 -1.39
N THR A 201 -26.25 3.69 -0.58
CA THR A 201 -26.86 4.94 -1.08
C THR A 201 -25.92 5.69 -2.03
N ALA A 202 -24.63 5.71 -1.74
CA ALA A 202 -23.62 6.32 -2.62
C ALA A 202 -23.49 5.51 -3.94
N ALA A 203 -23.50 4.18 -3.84
CA ALA A 203 -23.45 3.29 -5.00
C ALA A 203 -24.64 3.50 -5.96
N ASP A 204 -25.86 3.68 -5.42
CA ASP A 204 -27.08 3.93 -6.22
C ASP A 204 -27.04 5.29 -6.98
N CYS A 205 -26.14 6.19 -6.59
CA CYS A 205 -25.95 7.50 -7.26
C CYS A 205 -24.90 7.45 -8.39
N LEU A 206 -24.25 6.30 -8.65
CA LEU A 206 -23.27 6.14 -9.71
C LEU A 206 -23.86 5.58 -10.99
N ALA A 207 -23.40 6.08 -12.13
CA ALA A 207 -23.79 5.60 -13.45
C ALA A 207 -22.90 4.41 -13.87
N VAL A 208 -23.06 3.25 -13.21
CA VAL A 208 -22.16 2.09 -13.33
C VAL A 208 -22.05 1.58 -14.76
N ASP A 209 -23.14 1.55 -15.53
CA ASP A 209 -23.10 1.13 -16.95
C ASP A 209 -22.12 2.00 -17.76
N ARG A 210 -22.09 3.31 -17.52
CA ARG A 210 -21.14 4.22 -18.19
C ARG A 210 -19.70 3.99 -17.74
N VAL A 211 -19.48 3.59 -16.48
CA VAL A 211 -18.15 3.21 -15.99
C VAL A 211 -17.70 1.92 -16.66
N LEU A 212 -18.58 0.92 -16.79
CA LEU A 212 -18.29 -0.34 -17.48
C LEU A 212 -18.00 -0.15 -18.98
N ASP A 213 -18.75 0.78 -19.63
CA ASP A 213 -18.50 1.16 -21.03
C ASP A 213 -17.14 1.86 -21.21
N ALA A 214 -16.71 2.63 -20.21
CA ALA A 214 -15.42 3.30 -20.20
C ALA A 214 -14.26 2.36 -19.84
N ALA A 215 -14.53 1.34 -19.01
CA ALA A 215 -13.53 0.38 -18.56
C ALA A 215 -12.95 -0.43 -19.74
N ARG A 216 -11.64 -0.51 -19.82
CA ARG A 216 -10.97 -1.26 -20.89
C ARG A 216 -9.93 -2.25 -20.35
N GLU A 217 -9.71 -3.28 -21.13
CA GLU A 217 -8.58 -4.18 -20.92
C GLU A 217 -7.30 -3.48 -21.39
N PRO A 218 -6.24 -3.48 -20.57
CA PRO A 218 -4.96 -2.92 -20.98
C PRO A 218 -4.42 -3.54 -22.27
N SER A 219 -3.98 -2.70 -23.22
CA SER A 219 -3.51 -3.16 -24.54
C SER A 219 -2.31 -4.12 -24.46
N TRP A 220 -1.50 -4.01 -23.41
CA TRP A 220 -0.34 -4.87 -23.18
C TRP A 220 -0.71 -6.29 -22.70
N LEU A 221 -1.90 -6.51 -22.08
CA LEU A 221 -2.34 -7.85 -21.67
C LEU A 221 -2.64 -8.79 -22.84
N SER A 222 -3.10 -8.26 -23.97
CA SER A 222 -3.41 -9.07 -25.16
C SER A 222 -2.19 -9.43 -26.00
N ASN A 223 -1.03 -8.89 -25.65
CA ASN A 223 0.23 -9.15 -26.34
C ASN A 223 1.09 -10.10 -25.50
N GLU A 224 1.01 -11.41 -25.76
CA GLU A 224 1.78 -12.46 -25.05
C GLU A 224 3.29 -12.16 -24.99
N ALA A 225 3.84 -11.46 -25.99
CA ALA A 225 5.24 -11.03 -26.01
C ALA A 225 5.52 -9.81 -25.11
N ALA A 226 4.48 -9.12 -24.62
CA ALA A 226 4.59 -7.94 -23.76
C ALA A 226 4.11 -8.20 -22.34
N THR A 227 3.62 -9.41 -22.02
CA THR A 227 3.42 -9.83 -20.63
C THR A 227 4.81 -10.02 -20.04
N PRO A 228 5.22 -9.20 -19.07
CA PRO A 228 6.56 -9.32 -18.53
C PRO A 228 6.76 -10.70 -17.93
N ASP A 229 7.84 -11.38 -18.30
CA ASP A 229 8.26 -12.60 -17.60
C ASP A 229 8.35 -12.30 -16.10
N GLY A 230 8.01 -13.27 -15.27
CA GLY A 230 8.20 -13.16 -13.80
C GLY A 230 9.66 -12.85 -13.47
N PRO A 231 9.97 -12.46 -12.22
CA PRO A 231 11.37 -12.35 -11.81
C PRO A 231 12.10 -13.62 -12.23
N ALA A 232 13.29 -13.44 -12.82
CA ALA A 232 14.01 -14.43 -13.61
C ALA A 232 14.41 -15.73 -12.87
N ASP A 233 14.21 -15.81 -11.57
CA ASP A 233 14.54 -16.96 -10.73
C ASP A 233 13.33 -17.38 -9.87
N VAL A 234 12.32 -18.00 -10.46
CA VAL A 234 11.39 -18.82 -9.68
C VAL A 234 12.09 -20.12 -9.35
N THR A 235 12.75 -20.17 -8.20
CA THR A 235 13.23 -21.45 -7.64
C THR A 235 12.04 -22.28 -7.20
N ASP A 236 12.16 -23.61 -7.30
CA ASP A 236 11.10 -24.56 -6.93
C ASP A 236 10.60 -24.33 -5.48
N PRO A 237 9.33 -24.68 -5.17
CA PRO A 237 8.83 -24.70 -3.80
C PRO A 237 9.76 -25.50 -2.88
N THR A 238 9.95 -25.01 -1.66
CA THR A 238 10.77 -25.66 -0.64
C THR A 238 9.89 -26.16 0.52
N ASP A 239 10.45 -27.01 1.37
CA ASP A 239 9.79 -27.45 2.61
C ASP A 239 9.92 -26.41 3.74
N ALA A 240 10.55 -25.26 3.47
CA ALA A 240 10.78 -24.22 4.48
C ALA A 240 9.49 -23.57 4.96
N THR A 241 9.48 -23.17 6.22
CA THR A 241 8.38 -22.47 6.87
C THR A 241 8.80 -21.05 7.24
N VAL A 242 8.01 -20.04 6.84
CA VAL A 242 8.20 -18.65 7.24
C VAL A 242 7.09 -18.26 8.21
N ALA A 243 7.47 -17.87 9.43
CA ALA A 243 6.56 -17.29 10.41
C ALA A 243 6.39 -15.80 10.13
N VAL A 244 5.15 -15.33 9.94
CA VAL A 244 4.82 -13.94 9.66
C VAL A 244 4.01 -13.37 10.82
N ALA A 245 4.53 -12.32 11.47
CA ALA A 245 3.76 -11.57 12.47
C ALA A 245 2.56 -10.90 11.81
N ARG A 246 1.35 -11.14 12.35
CA ARG A 246 0.11 -10.65 11.76
C ARG A 246 -0.95 -10.38 12.81
N ASP A 247 -1.05 -9.11 13.22
CA ASP A 247 -2.05 -8.58 14.14
C ASP A 247 -2.18 -7.07 13.96
N ASP A 248 -2.81 -6.38 14.90
CA ASP A 248 -3.02 -4.93 14.82
C ASP A 248 -1.73 -4.10 14.95
N ALA A 249 -0.65 -4.67 15.54
CA ALA A 249 0.67 -4.05 15.59
C ALA A 249 1.49 -4.28 14.32
N PHE A 250 1.25 -5.39 13.60
CA PHE A 250 2.01 -5.85 12.43
C PHE A 250 1.07 -6.04 11.22
N CYS A 251 0.39 -4.98 10.80
CA CYS A 251 -0.67 -5.00 9.79
C CYS A 251 -0.27 -4.42 8.42
N PHE A 252 0.89 -3.78 8.29
CA PHE A 252 1.35 -3.15 7.06
C PHE A 252 2.20 -4.12 6.22
N VAL A 253 1.52 -4.97 5.49
CA VAL A 253 2.15 -5.93 4.57
C VAL A 253 1.46 -5.86 3.21
N TYR A 254 2.25 -5.79 2.15
CA TYR A 254 1.71 -5.89 0.80
C TYR A 254 1.20 -7.32 0.54
N PRO A 255 -0.01 -7.49 -0.02
CA PRO A 255 -0.51 -8.83 -0.39
C PRO A 255 0.47 -9.61 -1.26
N ALA A 256 1.15 -8.92 -2.18
CA ALA A 256 2.17 -9.52 -3.05
C ALA A 256 3.35 -10.15 -2.27
N THR A 257 3.68 -9.62 -1.08
CA THR A 257 4.71 -10.21 -0.21
C THR A 257 4.28 -11.57 0.32
N LEU A 258 3.03 -11.68 0.82
CA LEU A 258 2.50 -12.94 1.33
C LEU A 258 2.32 -13.97 0.20
N GLU A 259 1.86 -13.52 -0.97
CA GLU A 259 1.74 -14.37 -2.16
C GLU A 259 3.11 -14.91 -2.56
N ARG A 260 4.13 -14.03 -2.63
CA ARG A 260 5.48 -14.44 -3.02
C ARG A 260 6.13 -15.38 -2.01
N LEU A 261 5.93 -15.15 -0.71
CA LEU A 261 6.35 -16.08 0.34
C LEU A 261 5.68 -17.45 0.13
N GLY A 262 4.35 -17.46 -0.07
CA GLY A 262 3.56 -18.67 -0.24
C GLY A 262 3.81 -19.44 -1.55
N GLU A 263 4.42 -18.82 -2.57
CA GLU A 263 4.84 -19.48 -3.80
C GLU A 263 6.02 -20.44 -3.56
N ARG A 264 6.86 -20.18 -2.55
CA ARG A 264 8.11 -20.91 -2.31
C ARG A 264 8.24 -21.56 -0.93
N ALA A 265 7.44 -21.10 0.07
CA ALA A 265 7.51 -21.57 1.45
C ALA A 265 6.11 -21.75 2.05
N THR A 266 6.02 -22.53 3.12
CA THR A 266 4.83 -22.56 3.96
C THR A 266 4.77 -21.29 4.80
N VAL A 267 3.70 -20.50 4.67
CA VAL A 267 3.50 -19.29 5.48
C VAL A 267 2.61 -19.64 6.69
N VAL A 268 3.12 -19.39 7.89
CA VAL A 268 2.36 -19.50 9.15
C VAL A 268 2.28 -18.12 9.80
N THR A 269 1.10 -17.75 10.30
CA THR A 269 0.93 -16.46 10.97
C THR A 269 0.87 -16.64 12.47
N PHE A 270 1.36 -15.63 13.21
CA PHE A 270 1.28 -15.56 14.67
C PHE A 270 1.06 -14.12 15.12
N SER A 271 0.54 -13.92 16.32
CA SER A 271 0.26 -12.60 16.90
C SER A 271 1.17 -12.31 18.09
N PRO A 272 2.20 -11.47 17.93
CA PRO A 272 2.98 -10.99 19.07
C PRO A 272 2.16 -10.24 20.12
N VAL A 273 1.13 -9.50 19.71
CA VAL A 273 0.24 -8.77 20.65
C VAL A 273 -0.60 -9.72 21.50
N ALA A 274 -1.02 -10.85 20.95
CA ALA A 274 -1.74 -11.90 21.69
C ALA A 274 -0.81 -12.81 22.50
N ASP A 275 0.49 -12.56 22.48
CA ASP A 275 1.52 -13.40 23.10
C ASP A 275 1.51 -14.85 22.58
N ASP A 276 1.25 -15.03 21.29
CA ASP A 276 1.34 -16.33 20.65
C ASP A 276 2.76 -16.88 20.74
N THR A 277 2.88 -18.19 20.98
CA THR A 277 4.16 -18.85 20.86
C THR A 277 4.67 -18.78 19.41
N LEU A 278 5.94 -18.43 19.20
CA LEU A 278 6.54 -18.44 17.87
C LEU A 278 6.43 -19.87 17.28
N PRO A 279 5.74 -20.04 16.14
CA PRO A 279 5.63 -21.36 15.53
C PRO A 279 7.01 -21.86 15.07
N PRO A 280 7.23 -23.17 15.02
CA PRO A 280 8.43 -23.73 14.40
C PRO A 280 8.58 -23.21 12.97
N CYS A 281 9.71 -22.58 12.66
CA CYS A 281 9.96 -21.93 11.38
C CYS A 281 11.45 -21.88 11.03
N ASP A 282 11.73 -21.72 9.75
CA ASP A 282 13.07 -21.55 9.18
C ASP A 282 13.38 -20.07 8.91
N GLY A 283 12.40 -19.17 9.01
CA GLY A 283 12.57 -17.75 8.91
C GLY A 283 11.41 -16.99 9.55
N VAL A 284 11.66 -15.74 9.98
CA VAL A 284 10.68 -14.86 10.63
C VAL A 284 10.57 -13.54 9.86
N TYR A 285 9.34 -13.11 9.57
CA TYR A 285 9.06 -11.81 8.97
C TYR A 285 8.13 -10.99 9.87
N LEU A 286 8.60 -9.81 10.29
CA LEU A 286 7.83 -8.83 11.04
C LEU A 286 7.56 -7.61 10.14
N PRO A 287 6.35 -7.48 9.57
CA PRO A 287 6.00 -6.34 8.76
C PRO A 287 5.86 -5.05 9.58
N GLY A 288 5.61 -3.95 8.89
CA GLY A 288 5.26 -2.69 9.54
C GLY A 288 3.88 -2.68 10.17
N GLY A 289 3.55 -1.58 10.82
CA GLY A 289 2.28 -1.37 11.49
C GLY A 289 2.37 -0.33 12.60
N TYR A 290 1.70 -0.59 13.71
CA TYR A 290 1.56 0.31 14.84
C TYR A 290 2.01 -0.31 16.17
N PRO A 291 3.27 -0.80 16.30
CA PRO A 291 3.73 -1.44 17.53
C PRO A 291 3.68 -0.50 18.75
N GLU A 292 3.76 0.83 18.54
CA GLU A 292 3.66 1.82 19.59
C GLU A 292 2.29 1.81 20.31
N ARG A 293 1.22 1.39 19.65
CA ARG A 293 -0.11 1.26 20.24
C ARG A 293 -0.22 0.06 21.20
N PHE A 294 0.63 -0.92 21.00
CA PHE A 294 0.66 -2.21 21.70
C PHE A 294 1.98 -2.43 22.46
N ALA A 295 2.74 -1.34 22.68
CA ALA A 295 4.08 -1.44 23.25
C ALA A 295 4.12 -2.10 24.63
N ALA A 296 3.08 -1.87 25.47
CA ALA A 296 2.96 -2.49 26.79
C ALA A 296 2.65 -4.00 26.71
N ASP A 297 1.81 -4.42 25.76
CA ASP A 297 1.49 -5.82 25.53
C ASP A 297 2.72 -6.56 25.02
N LEU A 298 3.43 -5.99 24.05
CA LEU A 298 4.67 -6.51 23.49
C LEU A 298 5.79 -6.64 24.54
N ASP A 299 5.92 -5.64 25.44
CA ASP A 299 6.92 -5.65 26.53
C ASP A 299 6.61 -6.73 27.59
N SER A 300 5.33 -6.98 27.87
CA SER A 300 4.90 -7.94 28.88
C SER A 300 4.81 -9.39 28.38
N GLY A 301 4.76 -9.59 27.06
CA GLY A 301 4.68 -10.90 26.43
C GLY A 301 6.03 -11.61 26.31
N GLY A 302 6.01 -12.90 25.98
CA GLY A 302 7.20 -13.73 25.76
C GLY A 302 7.54 -13.97 24.29
N THR A 303 6.68 -13.57 23.35
CA THR A 303 6.87 -13.81 21.91
C THR A 303 8.13 -13.12 21.38
N LEU A 304 8.40 -11.88 21.81
CA LEU A 304 9.60 -11.15 21.38
C LEU A 304 10.90 -11.80 21.92
N ASP A 305 10.88 -12.39 23.12
CA ASP A 305 12.01 -13.14 23.64
C ASP A 305 12.27 -14.40 22.78
N GLN A 306 11.21 -15.09 22.33
CA GLN A 306 11.34 -16.25 21.45
C GLN A 306 11.91 -15.89 20.08
N ILE A 307 11.54 -14.69 19.55
CA ILE A 307 12.13 -14.16 18.30
C ILE A 307 13.62 -13.85 18.51
N ALA A 308 13.98 -13.28 19.67
CA ALA A 308 15.37 -13.00 20.00
C ALA A 308 16.21 -14.28 20.13
N ASP A 309 15.65 -15.31 20.76
CA ASP A 309 16.29 -16.63 20.87
C ASP A 309 16.48 -17.27 19.46
N ALA A 310 15.44 -17.23 18.60
CA ALA A 310 15.53 -17.72 17.24
C ALA A 310 16.61 -16.97 16.41
N ALA A 311 16.68 -15.65 16.54
CA ALA A 311 17.71 -14.84 15.89
C ALA A 311 19.12 -15.22 16.40
N ALA A 312 19.28 -15.45 17.71
CA ALA A 312 20.56 -15.87 18.30
C ALA A 312 20.97 -17.28 17.85
N ASP A 313 20.01 -18.15 17.58
CA ASP A 313 20.19 -19.49 17.04
C ASP A 313 20.47 -19.50 15.51
N GLY A 314 20.46 -18.30 14.86
CA GLY A 314 20.82 -18.13 13.46
C GLY A 314 19.63 -18.23 12.48
N VAL A 315 18.39 -18.21 12.97
CA VAL A 315 17.20 -18.13 12.11
C VAL A 315 17.17 -16.75 11.43
N PRO A 316 17.03 -16.67 10.08
CA PRO A 316 16.86 -15.41 9.38
C PRO A 316 15.63 -14.65 9.86
N VAL A 317 15.80 -13.37 10.29
CA VAL A 317 14.73 -12.50 10.77
C VAL A 317 14.73 -11.20 9.98
N TRP A 318 13.62 -10.90 9.34
CA TRP A 318 13.43 -9.64 8.60
C TRP A 318 12.33 -8.81 9.24
N GLY A 319 12.66 -7.55 9.63
CA GLY A 319 11.72 -6.57 10.17
C GLY A 319 11.66 -5.31 9.34
N GLU A 320 10.45 -4.83 9.01
CA GLU A 320 10.23 -3.55 8.33
C GLU A 320 9.51 -2.57 9.23
N CYS A 321 9.96 -1.33 9.33
CA CYS A 321 9.33 -0.22 10.05
C CYS A 321 8.91 -0.62 11.49
N GLY A 322 7.65 -0.96 11.72
CA GLY A 322 7.18 -1.51 13.00
C GLY A 322 7.93 -2.77 13.43
N GLY A 323 8.31 -3.62 12.48
CA GLY A 323 9.13 -4.80 12.72
C GLY A 323 10.55 -4.44 13.20
N LEU A 324 11.19 -3.41 12.60
CA LEU A 324 12.46 -2.86 13.11
C LEU A 324 12.30 -2.37 14.55
N MET A 325 11.19 -1.64 14.84
CA MET A 325 10.93 -1.15 16.20
C MET A 325 10.82 -2.29 17.21
N ALA A 326 10.11 -3.37 16.86
CA ALA A 326 9.95 -4.54 17.72
C ALA A 326 11.26 -5.34 17.91
N LEU A 327 12.17 -5.32 16.93
CA LEU A 327 13.48 -5.98 17.01
C LEU A 327 14.53 -5.13 17.77
N SER A 328 14.28 -3.85 18.02
CA SER A 328 15.17 -2.93 18.72
C SER A 328 15.28 -3.26 20.23
N GLU A 329 16.19 -2.59 20.96
CA GLU A 329 16.33 -2.75 22.42
C GLU A 329 15.08 -2.24 23.17
N THR A 330 14.61 -1.06 22.77
CA THR A 330 13.47 -0.38 23.43
C THR A 330 12.66 0.44 22.43
N LEU A 331 11.35 0.55 22.71
CA LEU A 331 10.45 1.49 22.06
C LEU A 331 9.91 2.46 23.11
N THR A 332 10.17 3.76 22.95
CA THR A 332 9.68 4.80 23.85
C THR A 332 8.44 5.47 23.26
N VAL A 333 7.34 5.40 23.99
CA VAL A 333 6.04 5.99 23.63
C VAL A 333 5.61 6.92 24.75
N ASP A 334 5.31 8.17 24.46
CA ASP A 334 4.89 9.19 25.45
C ASP A 334 5.86 9.30 26.66
N GLY A 335 7.15 9.13 26.39
CA GLY A 335 8.20 9.17 27.41
C GLY A 335 8.35 7.89 28.26
N ILE A 336 7.55 6.86 28.02
CA ILE A 336 7.62 5.56 28.66
C ILE A 336 8.40 4.60 27.77
N GLY A 337 9.49 4.04 28.30
CA GLY A 337 10.29 3.03 27.58
C GLY A 337 9.74 1.63 27.80
N HIS A 338 9.51 0.92 26.71
CA HIS A 338 9.09 -0.48 26.66
C HIS A 338 10.23 -1.35 26.13
N ARG A 339 10.50 -2.47 26.77
CA ARG A 339 11.48 -3.43 26.30
C ARG A 339 10.92 -4.13 25.05
N MET A 340 11.77 -4.24 24.03
CA MET A 340 11.48 -4.98 22.81
C MET A 340 12.39 -6.22 22.71
N ALA A 341 12.50 -6.86 21.56
CA ALA A 341 13.28 -8.09 21.39
C ALA A 341 14.78 -7.92 21.71
N GLY A 342 15.34 -6.72 21.54
CA GLY A 342 16.74 -6.43 21.84
C GLY A 342 17.76 -7.09 20.89
N VAL A 343 17.32 -7.49 19.71
CA VAL A 343 18.19 -8.10 18.68
C VAL A 343 19.02 -7.02 17.97
N LEU A 344 18.39 -5.92 17.62
CA LEU A 344 19.04 -4.80 16.92
C LEU A 344 19.55 -3.75 17.92
N PRO A 345 20.77 -3.22 17.75
CA PRO A 345 21.40 -2.28 18.68
C PRO A 345 20.85 -0.84 18.48
N ALA A 346 19.57 -0.67 18.69
CA ALA A 346 18.85 0.58 18.51
C ALA A 346 17.85 0.82 19.63
N ARG A 347 17.58 2.10 19.93
CA ARG A 347 16.52 2.56 20.81
C ARG A 347 15.60 3.48 20.03
N VAL A 348 14.37 3.04 19.83
CA VAL A 348 13.40 3.78 19.04
C VAL A 348 12.55 4.66 19.95
N ARG A 349 12.27 5.88 19.48
CA ARG A 349 11.41 6.84 20.19
C ARG A 349 10.37 7.38 19.23
N MET A 350 9.10 7.33 19.64
CA MET A 350 8.03 8.00 18.91
C MET A 350 8.16 9.52 19.02
N THR A 351 7.76 10.21 17.95
CA THR A 351 7.79 11.68 17.83
C THR A 351 6.40 12.24 17.60
N ASP A 352 6.14 13.47 18.04
CA ASP A 352 4.83 14.14 17.84
C ASP A 352 4.56 14.47 16.36
N GLY A 353 5.60 14.54 15.55
CA GLY A 353 5.52 14.90 14.13
C GLY A 353 5.93 13.76 13.21
N LEU A 354 5.60 13.91 11.94
CA LEU A 354 6.08 13.03 10.88
C LEU A 354 7.61 13.11 10.79
N ALA A 355 8.28 11.96 10.95
CA ALA A 355 9.74 11.88 10.85
C ALA A 355 10.18 11.66 9.40
N ALA A 356 9.50 10.79 8.67
CA ALA A 356 9.77 10.54 7.25
C ALA A 356 8.48 10.16 6.52
N LEU A 357 8.38 10.60 5.26
CA LEU A 357 7.38 10.19 4.27
C LEU A 357 7.98 10.45 2.89
N ASP A 358 8.55 9.43 2.27
CA ASP A 358 9.14 9.54 0.92
C ASP A 358 9.26 8.14 0.28
N HIS A 359 9.44 8.15 -1.03
CA HIS A 359 10.01 7.02 -1.75
C HIS A 359 11.50 6.93 -1.45
N VAL A 360 11.99 5.73 -1.12
CA VAL A 360 13.39 5.52 -0.77
C VAL A 360 14.12 4.70 -1.83
N GLU A 361 15.41 4.98 -1.98
CA GLU A 361 16.34 4.18 -2.77
C GLU A 361 17.53 3.80 -1.88
N LEU A 362 17.72 2.51 -1.69
CA LEU A 362 18.70 1.89 -0.82
C LEU A 362 19.74 1.18 -1.67
N VAL A 363 21.02 1.46 -1.43
CA VAL A 363 22.13 0.77 -2.09
C VAL A 363 22.82 -0.14 -1.09
N ALA A 364 22.86 -1.44 -1.37
CA ALA A 364 23.43 -2.41 -0.45
C ALA A 364 24.95 -2.34 -0.38
N GLU A 365 25.50 -2.01 0.79
CA GLU A 365 26.96 -1.99 1.03
C GLU A 365 27.55 -3.40 1.22
N ARG A 366 26.70 -4.36 1.51
CA ARG A 366 27.06 -5.77 1.78
C ARG A 366 25.97 -6.71 1.33
N GLU A 367 26.24 -7.98 1.34
CA GLU A 367 25.22 -9.02 1.23
C GLU A 367 24.30 -9.00 2.45
N THR A 368 22.99 -9.06 2.21
CA THR A 368 21.94 -8.97 3.25
C THR A 368 20.83 -9.97 2.96
N LEU A 369 19.87 -10.10 3.88
CA LEU A 369 18.68 -10.93 3.68
C LEU A 369 17.81 -10.49 2.49
N THR A 370 17.91 -9.24 2.04
CA THR A 370 17.00 -8.68 1.01
C THR A 370 17.72 -8.16 -0.23
N ALA A 371 19.07 -8.12 -0.22
CA ALA A 371 19.86 -7.62 -1.34
C ALA A 371 21.27 -8.23 -1.38
N ARG A 372 21.82 -8.39 -2.58
CA ARG A 372 23.26 -8.63 -2.76
C ARG A 372 24.01 -7.29 -2.69
N ARG A 373 25.29 -7.35 -2.42
CA ARG A 373 26.16 -6.17 -2.43
C ARG A 373 26.03 -5.42 -3.76
N ASP A 374 26.00 -4.10 -3.68
CA ASP A 374 25.86 -3.15 -4.79
C ASP A 374 24.49 -3.20 -5.51
N GLU A 375 23.56 -4.04 -5.05
CA GLU A 375 22.17 -3.99 -5.54
C GLU A 375 21.41 -2.82 -4.94
N THR A 376 20.50 -2.26 -5.74
CA THR A 376 19.59 -1.20 -5.33
C THR A 376 18.23 -1.79 -5.00
N ARG A 377 17.63 -1.35 -3.88
CA ARG A 377 16.24 -1.63 -3.51
C ARG A 377 15.45 -0.33 -3.47
N ARG A 378 14.25 -0.36 -4.00
CA ARG A 378 13.30 0.75 -3.92
C ARG A 378 12.14 0.38 -3.02
N GLY A 379 11.82 1.29 -2.13
CA GLY A 379 10.76 1.16 -1.15
C GLY A 379 10.12 2.50 -0.85
N HIS A 380 9.41 2.56 0.25
CA HIS A 380 8.97 3.82 0.83
C HIS A 380 9.16 3.77 2.34
N GLU A 381 9.32 4.94 2.94
CA GLU A 381 9.33 5.11 4.39
C GLU A 381 8.16 6.02 4.80
N PHE A 382 7.48 5.64 5.88
CA PHE A 382 6.44 6.43 6.51
C PHE A 382 6.42 6.12 8.00
N HIS A 383 7.03 6.99 8.80
CA HIS A 383 7.09 6.76 10.25
C HIS A 383 7.14 8.07 11.07
N HIS A 384 6.69 7.96 12.31
CA HIS A 384 6.69 9.00 13.33
C HIS A 384 7.65 8.64 14.47
N SER A 385 8.82 8.10 14.13
CA SER A 385 9.81 7.67 15.10
C SER A 385 11.23 8.00 14.65
N THR A 386 12.14 8.04 15.60
CA THR A 386 13.58 8.13 15.38
C THR A 386 14.28 7.00 16.12
N ALA A 387 15.42 6.56 15.60
CA ALA A 387 16.23 5.51 16.20
C ALA A 387 17.59 6.08 16.61
N ASP A 388 17.92 5.95 17.90
CA ASP A 388 19.26 6.17 18.42
C ASP A 388 20.01 4.84 18.37
N VAL A 389 21.09 4.75 17.59
CA VAL A 389 21.82 3.52 17.35
C VAL A 389 23.14 3.48 18.12
N ALA A 390 23.60 2.29 18.49
CA ALA A 390 24.91 2.11 19.09
C ALA A 390 26.04 2.52 18.12
N SER A 391 27.16 3.01 18.64
CA SER A 391 28.28 3.52 17.82
C SER A 391 28.96 2.45 16.95
N ASP A 392 28.74 1.18 17.25
CA ASP A 392 29.24 0.01 16.53
C ASP A 392 28.15 -0.70 15.72
N ALA A 393 26.96 -0.08 15.63
CA ALA A 393 25.87 -0.59 14.80
C ALA A 393 26.31 -0.71 13.33
N ARG A 394 25.87 -1.79 12.70
CA ARG A 394 26.15 -2.07 11.30
C ARG A 394 24.89 -1.85 10.47
N PHE A 395 25.05 -1.13 9.38
CA PHE A 395 24.01 -0.93 8.39
C PHE A 395 24.24 -1.80 7.14
N ALA A 396 23.15 -2.15 6.51
CA ALA A 396 23.12 -2.91 5.27
C ALA A 396 23.16 -2.01 4.04
N PHE A 397 22.55 -0.82 4.15
CA PHE A 397 22.30 0.07 3.02
C PHE A 397 22.75 1.51 3.29
N ASP A 398 23.29 2.15 2.25
CA ASP A 398 23.30 3.59 2.09
C ASP A 398 21.98 4.07 1.50
N VAL A 399 21.45 5.19 2.01
CA VAL A 399 20.23 5.81 1.51
C VAL A 399 20.58 6.81 0.39
N ALA A 400 20.43 6.40 -0.86
CA ALA A 400 20.64 7.27 -2.01
C ALA A 400 19.49 8.29 -2.20
N ARG A 401 18.28 7.93 -1.78
CA ARG A 401 17.09 8.77 -1.70
C ARG A 401 16.28 8.36 -0.46
N GLY A 402 15.68 9.33 0.23
CA GLY A 402 14.94 9.14 1.47
C GLY A 402 15.71 9.64 2.68
N ARG A 403 15.32 9.23 3.86
CA ARG A 403 15.90 9.67 5.12
C ARG A 403 16.67 8.57 5.85
N GLY A 404 16.00 7.45 6.13
CA GLY A 404 16.55 6.38 6.93
C GLY A 404 16.98 6.81 8.34
N ILE A 405 18.04 6.18 8.84
CA ILE A 405 18.72 6.49 10.12
C ILE A 405 20.04 7.16 9.77
N ASP A 406 20.09 8.50 9.84
CA ASP A 406 21.28 9.30 9.53
C ASP A 406 21.92 9.01 8.14
N GLY A 407 21.07 8.78 7.11
CA GLY A 407 21.51 8.49 5.75
C GLY A 407 21.83 7.03 5.46
N HIS A 408 21.58 6.14 6.41
CA HIS A 408 21.69 4.69 6.26
C HIS A 408 20.35 4.01 6.57
N ASP A 409 20.20 2.74 6.17
CA ASP A 409 19.07 1.88 6.58
C ASP A 409 19.53 0.43 6.69
N GLY A 410 18.65 -0.41 7.26
CA GLY A 410 18.92 -1.82 7.42
C GLY A 410 19.93 -2.13 8.52
N LEU A 411 19.51 -1.99 9.78
CA LEU A 411 20.30 -2.46 10.92
C LEU A 411 20.48 -3.98 10.86
N VAL A 412 21.70 -4.45 11.12
CA VAL A 412 22.07 -5.87 11.02
C VAL A 412 22.70 -6.36 12.32
N ALA A 413 22.15 -7.47 12.83
CA ALA A 413 22.75 -8.26 13.92
C ALA A 413 22.37 -9.74 13.73
N TYR A 414 23.30 -10.68 13.95
CA TYR A 414 23.10 -12.10 13.59
C TYR A 414 22.66 -12.22 12.11
N GLU A 415 21.74 -13.14 11.81
CA GLU A 415 21.01 -13.22 10.53
C GLU A 415 19.70 -12.42 10.60
N THR A 416 19.77 -11.20 11.13
CA THR A 416 18.63 -10.29 11.28
C THR A 416 18.86 -9.01 10.54
N LEU A 417 17.84 -8.56 9.82
CA LEU A 417 17.78 -7.27 9.11
C LEU A 417 16.54 -6.48 9.55
N GLY A 418 16.72 -5.25 10.00
CA GLY A 418 15.62 -4.34 10.28
C GLY A 418 15.74 -3.06 9.48
N THR A 419 14.72 -2.72 8.67
CA THR A 419 14.68 -1.50 7.84
C THR A 419 13.54 -0.58 8.26
N TYR A 420 13.70 0.75 8.13
CA TYR A 420 12.55 1.65 8.12
C TYR A 420 11.78 1.57 6.80
N ALA A 421 12.49 1.29 5.72
CA ALA A 421 11.88 1.13 4.42
C ALA A 421 10.98 -0.12 4.36
N HIS A 422 9.82 0.05 3.71
CA HIS A 422 8.96 -1.05 3.28
C HIS A 422 9.31 -1.42 1.84
N LEU A 423 9.64 -2.69 1.60
CA LEU A 423 10.02 -3.20 0.29
C LEU A 423 8.86 -4.00 -0.33
N HIS A 424 8.63 -3.81 -1.61
CA HIS A 424 7.61 -4.58 -2.34
C HIS A 424 8.19 -5.89 -2.89
N ALA A 425 7.39 -6.95 -2.98
CA ALA A 425 7.83 -8.26 -3.50
C ALA A 425 8.50 -8.18 -4.89
N GLU A 426 7.97 -7.31 -5.78
CA GLU A 426 8.53 -7.11 -7.13
C GLU A 426 9.93 -6.44 -7.13
N SER A 427 10.44 -6.00 -5.98
CA SER A 427 11.83 -5.52 -5.84
C SER A 427 12.87 -6.64 -5.79
N GLY A 428 12.43 -7.90 -5.64
CA GLY A 428 13.29 -9.06 -5.43
C GLY A 428 13.75 -9.27 -3.99
N ALA A 429 13.32 -8.41 -3.03
CA ALA A 429 13.70 -8.53 -1.63
C ALA A 429 13.18 -9.82 -0.98
N VAL A 430 11.94 -10.19 -1.28
CA VAL A 430 11.30 -11.41 -0.75
C VAL A 430 11.99 -12.66 -1.28
N ASP A 431 12.38 -12.68 -2.56
CA ASP A 431 13.10 -13.80 -3.15
C ASP A 431 14.45 -14.02 -2.46
N ARG A 432 15.17 -12.91 -2.23
CA ARG A 432 16.47 -12.98 -1.55
C ARG A 432 16.34 -13.43 -0.09
N PHE A 433 15.28 -12.99 0.62
CA PHE A 433 14.99 -13.49 1.96
C PHE A 433 14.72 -15.00 1.96
N LEU A 434 13.90 -15.48 1.01
CA LEU A 434 13.63 -16.90 0.86
C LEU A 434 14.88 -17.71 0.53
N ASP A 435 15.80 -17.18 -0.27
CA ASP A 435 17.09 -17.83 -0.53
C ASP A 435 17.89 -17.98 0.77
N ALA A 436 17.88 -17.00 1.66
CA ALA A 436 18.56 -17.08 2.97
C ALA A 436 17.87 -18.11 3.89
N VAL A 437 16.53 -18.14 3.91
CA VAL A 437 15.74 -19.10 4.71
C VAL A 437 15.97 -20.55 4.26
N THR A 438 16.27 -20.78 2.98
CA THR A 438 16.42 -22.11 2.40
C THR A 438 17.88 -22.55 2.24
N SER A 439 18.83 -21.70 2.65
CA SER A 439 20.26 -22.04 2.62
C SER A 439 20.62 -22.90 3.83
N ASP A 440 21.14 -24.12 3.60
CA ASP A 440 21.66 -25.02 4.65
C ASP A 440 22.88 -24.44 5.38
#